data_129f31cada70d8a371bac0e9d4505d74
#
_entry.id   129f31cada70d8a371bac0e9d4505d74
#
_cell.length_a   1.000
_cell.length_b   1.000
_cell.length_c   1.000
_cell.angle_alpha   90.00
_cell.angle_beta   90.00
_cell.angle_gamma   90.00
#
_symmetry.space_group_name_H-M   'P 1'
#
loop_
_entity.id
_entity.type
_entity.pdbx_description
1 polymer ?
#
loop_
_entity_poly.entity_id
_entity_poly.type
_entity_poly.pdbx_seq_one_letter_code
_entity_poly.pdbx_strand_id
1 'polypeptide(L)'
;MQIIVPMSGIGKRFKDAGYKTPKYLIEIEGKKIIEHIIALFPKEENFIFICNEEDVQKTDIREILRLNAPNHILKIIKKHKKGPVFAIKQIYDEIDDENEVIVNYCDFGTYWEYNSFLGHTRDRNADGAVVAYKGFHPHMIKSPNYAFIKENKQWLLDIKEKEPFTDNKMEEYASNGT
;
A
#
# COMPACT_ATOMS: atom_id res chain seq x y z
N MET A 1 -1.95 12.58 -10.75
CA MET A 1 -1.38 11.28 -10.28
C MET A 1 -2.50 10.31 -10.02
N GLN A 2 -2.27 9.01 -10.16
CA GLN A 2 -3.24 7.97 -9.78
C GLN A 2 -2.75 7.22 -8.54
N ILE A 3 -3.61 7.05 -7.54
CA ILE A 3 -3.31 6.30 -6.32
C ILE A 3 -4.06 4.97 -6.36
N ILE A 4 -3.35 3.87 -6.49
CA ILE A 4 -3.94 2.53 -6.58
C ILE A 4 -3.81 1.82 -5.23
N VAL A 5 -4.95 1.39 -4.67
CA VAL A 5 -5.01 0.70 -3.37
C VAL A 5 -5.57 -0.71 -3.56
N PRO A 6 -4.70 -1.73 -3.70
CA PRO A 6 -5.13 -3.12 -3.82
C PRO A 6 -5.59 -3.67 -2.47
N MET A 7 -6.88 -3.96 -2.31
CA MET A 7 -7.48 -4.47 -1.08
C MET A 7 -8.41 -5.69 -1.29
N SER A 8 -8.26 -6.38 -2.41
CA SER A 8 -9.04 -7.57 -2.75
C SER A 8 -8.56 -8.88 -2.10
N GLY A 9 -7.46 -8.83 -1.35
CA GLY A 9 -6.86 -9.99 -0.69
C GLY A 9 -7.77 -10.61 0.38
N ILE A 10 -7.54 -11.89 0.71
CA ILE A 10 -8.37 -12.65 1.66
C ILE A 10 -8.16 -12.27 3.14
N GLY A 11 -7.11 -11.52 3.47
CA GLY A 11 -6.82 -11.11 4.86
C GLY A 11 -6.58 -12.29 5.82
N LYS A 12 -5.95 -13.38 5.37
CA LYS A 12 -5.85 -14.65 6.12
C LYS A 12 -5.35 -14.45 7.54
N ARG A 13 -4.26 -13.70 7.75
CA ARG A 13 -3.67 -13.48 9.08
C ARG A 13 -4.66 -12.82 10.07
N PHE A 14 -5.46 -11.86 9.60
CA PHE A 14 -6.48 -11.20 10.42
C PHE A 14 -7.65 -12.15 10.73
N LYS A 15 -8.09 -12.93 9.76
CA LYS A 15 -9.13 -13.96 9.98
C LYS A 15 -8.66 -15.03 10.96
N ASP A 16 -7.44 -15.51 10.84
CA ASP A 16 -6.83 -16.49 11.76
C ASP A 16 -6.70 -15.90 13.19
N ALA A 17 -6.55 -14.58 13.32
CA ALA A 17 -6.55 -13.86 14.60
C ALA A 17 -7.97 -13.52 15.12
N GLY A 18 -9.04 -13.99 14.44
CA GLY A 18 -10.43 -13.83 14.89
C GLY A 18 -11.15 -12.58 14.41
N TYR A 19 -10.52 -11.74 13.59
CA TYR A 19 -11.19 -10.57 13.01
C TYR A 19 -12.22 -10.99 11.96
N LYS A 20 -13.45 -10.50 12.12
CA LYS A 20 -14.54 -10.71 11.16
C LYS A 20 -14.61 -9.62 10.09
N THR A 21 -14.15 -8.43 10.44
CA THR A 21 -14.09 -7.25 9.57
C THR A 21 -12.85 -7.28 8.67
N PRO A 22 -12.93 -6.90 7.40
CA PRO A 22 -11.75 -6.70 6.55
C PRO A 22 -10.74 -5.76 7.21
N LYS A 23 -9.44 -6.05 7.06
CA LYS A 23 -8.37 -5.31 7.75
C LYS A 23 -8.43 -3.79 7.54
N TYR A 24 -8.76 -3.34 6.35
CA TYR A 24 -8.85 -1.92 6.00
C TYR A 24 -10.07 -1.20 6.59
N LEU A 25 -11.04 -1.95 7.17
CA LEU A 25 -12.20 -1.42 7.89
C LEU A 25 -12.06 -1.52 9.41
N ILE A 26 -10.95 -2.02 9.93
CA ILE A 26 -10.66 -1.98 11.35
C ILE A 26 -10.52 -0.51 11.76
N GLU A 27 -11.07 -0.16 12.91
CA GLU A 27 -11.04 1.19 13.44
C GLU A 27 -9.82 1.42 14.32
N ILE A 28 -9.12 2.53 14.06
CA ILE A 28 -7.98 3.02 14.83
C ILE A 28 -8.21 4.51 15.06
N GLU A 29 -8.19 4.96 16.31
CA GLU A 29 -8.38 6.36 16.69
C GLU A 29 -9.65 7.01 16.09
N GLY A 30 -10.75 6.25 16.07
CA GLY A 30 -12.06 6.72 15.60
C GLY A 30 -12.24 6.78 14.09
N LYS A 31 -11.25 6.29 13.31
CA LYS A 31 -11.30 6.20 11.84
C LYS A 31 -10.99 4.80 11.37
N LYS A 32 -11.53 4.42 10.22
CA LYS A 32 -11.15 3.16 9.56
C LYS A 32 -9.74 3.27 8.99
N ILE A 33 -9.00 2.16 8.95
CA ILE A 33 -7.63 2.14 8.40
C ILE A 33 -7.61 2.77 7.00
N ILE A 34 -8.59 2.47 6.15
CA ILE A 34 -8.65 3.03 4.79
C ILE A 34 -8.75 4.57 4.77
N GLU A 35 -9.39 5.18 5.76
CA GLU A 35 -9.47 6.65 5.88
C GLU A 35 -8.09 7.24 6.19
N HIS A 36 -7.32 6.57 7.05
CA HIS A 36 -5.91 6.95 7.30
C HIS A 36 -5.06 6.79 6.04
N ILE A 37 -5.28 5.73 5.25
CA ILE A 37 -4.55 5.53 3.98
C ILE A 37 -4.86 6.64 2.98
N ILE A 38 -6.13 7.01 2.79
CA ILE A 38 -6.50 8.13 1.90
C ILE A 38 -5.82 9.43 2.35
N ALA A 39 -5.76 9.68 3.65
CA ALA A 39 -5.15 10.89 4.21
C ALA A 39 -3.61 10.98 4.01
N LEU A 40 -2.92 9.89 3.64
CA LEU A 40 -1.50 9.90 3.28
C LEU A 40 -1.19 10.71 2.02
N PHE A 41 -2.18 10.95 1.16
CA PHE A 41 -2.05 11.57 -0.15
C PHE A 41 -2.83 12.89 -0.21
N PRO A 42 -2.36 13.93 0.47
CA PRO A 42 -3.10 15.20 0.54
C PRO A 42 -3.25 15.83 -0.83
N LYS A 43 -4.48 16.25 -1.16
CA LYS A 43 -4.88 16.89 -2.43
C LYS A 43 -4.95 15.93 -3.64
N GLU A 44 -4.68 14.65 -3.47
CA GLU A 44 -4.93 13.67 -4.54
C GLU A 44 -6.42 13.30 -4.55
N GLU A 45 -6.99 13.23 -5.74
CA GLU A 45 -8.41 12.94 -5.94
C GLU A 45 -8.64 11.68 -6.78
N ASN A 46 -7.62 11.26 -7.54
CA ASN A 46 -7.73 10.13 -8.47
C ASN A 46 -7.30 8.82 -7.80
N PHE A 47 -8.20 8.25 -7.01
CA PHE A 47 -8.01 6.97 -6.35
C PHE A 47 -8.66 5.82 -7.11
N ILE A 48 -7.95 4.70 -7.23
CA ILE A 48 -8.48 3.43 -7.73
C ILE A 48 -8.39 2.39 -6.61
N PHE A 49 -9.53 1.99 -6.06
CA PHE A 49 -9.61 0.94 -5.05
C PHE A 49 -9.98 -0.38 -5.69
N ILE A 50 -9.24 -1.45 -5.36
CA ILE A 50 -9.49 -2.79 -5.89
C ILE A 50 -10.01 -3.68 -4.77
N CYS A 51 -11.31 -3.90 -4.72
CA CYS A 51 -11.98 -4.74 -3.71
C CYS A 51 -12.33 -6.12 -4.25
N ASN A 52 -12.61 -7.04 -3.34
CA ASN A 52 -13.30 -8.27 -3.68
C ASN A 52 -14.83 -8.12 -3.50
N GLU A 53 -15.58 -8.92 -4.24
CA GLU A 53 -17.03 -8.86 -4.28
C GLU A 53 -17.67 -9.09 -2.90
N GLU A 54 -17.15 -10.06 -2.13
CA GLU A 54 -17.69 -10.40 -0.81
C GLU A 54 -17.64 -9.21 0.16
N ASP A 55 -16.51 -8.51 0.21
CA ASP A 55 -16.32 -7.37 1.11
C ASP A 55 -17.24 -6.20 0.70
N VAL A 56 -17.40 -5.96 -0.61
CA VAL A 56 -18.30 -4.91 -1.12
C VAL A 56 -19.76 -5.19 -0.82
N GLN A 57 -20.18 -6.47 -0.81
CA GLN A 57 -21.56 -6.86 -0.50
C GLN A 57 -21.88 -6.86 1.00
N LYS A 58 -20.86 -7.15 1.84
CA LYS A 58 -21.07 -7.37 3.28
C LYS A 58 -20.68 -6.19 4.16
N THR A 59 -20.15 -5.13 3.58
CA THR A 59 -19.66 -3.97 4.34
C THR A 59 -20.11 -2.65 3.72
N ASP A 60 -19.93 -1.59 4.47
CA ASP A 60 -20.20 -0.21 4.10
C ASP A 60 -19.05 0.47 3.31
N ILE A 61 -18.12 -0.31 2.76
CA ILE A 61 -16.92 0.21 2.08
C ILE A 61 -17.26 1.23 0.98
N ARG A 62 -18.33 1.02 0.20
CA ARG A 62 -18.75 1.98 -0.84
C ARG A 62 -19.04 3.36 -0.27
N GLU A 63 -19.74 3.42 0.84
CA GLU A 63 -20.10 4.67 1.49
C GLU A 63 -18.88 5.35 2.10
N ILE A 64 -18.01 4.58 2.76
CA ILE A 64 -16.75 5.09 3.31
C ILE A 64 -15.89 5.73 2.22
N LEU A 65 -15.72 5.05 1.08
CA LEU A 65 -14.95 5.58 -0.04
C LEU A 65 -15.62 6.82 -0.65
N ARG A 66 -16.94 6.82 -0.81
CA ARG A 66 -17.67 7.97 -1.32
C ARG A 66 -17.50 9.23 -0.47
N LEU A 67 -17.43 9.07 0.85
CA LEU A 67 -17.24 10.18 1.78
C LEU A 67 -15.80 10.72 1.82
N ASN A 68 -14.80 9.84 1.67
CA ASN A 68 -13.40 10.20 1.89
C ASN A 68 -12.60 10.42 0.58
N ALA A 69 -13.07 9.86 -0.53
CA ALA A 69 -12.49 10.02 -1.87
C ALA A 69 -13.60 10.08 -2.92
N PRO A 70 -14.38 11.17 -3.01
CA PRO A 70 -15.63 11.23 -3.79
C PRO A 70 -15.45 10.94 -5.28
N ASN A 71 -14.28 11.23 -5.85
CA ASN A 71 -13.96 11.01 -7.26
C ASN A 71 -13.33 9.63 -7.55
N HIS A 72 -13.33 8.71 -6.56
CA HIS A 72 -12.66 7.42 -6.69
C HIS A 72 -13.30 6.49 -7.73
N ILE A 73 -12.49 5.58 -8.25
CA ILE A 73 -12.92 4.41 -9.01
C ILE A 73 -12.87 3.18 -8.09
N LEU A 74 -13.98 2.46 -7.96
CA LEU A 74 -14.02 1.18 -7.23
C LEU A 74 -14.11 0.01 -8.20
N LYS A 75 -13.03 -0.76 -8.32
CA LYS A 75 -12.98 -1.98 -9.11
C LYS A 75 -13.24 -3.21 -8.25
N ILE A 76 -14.12 -4.07 -8.73
CA ILE A 76 -14.50 -5.30 -8.03
C ILE A 76 -13.96 -6.48 -8.80
N ILE A 77 -13.11 -7.28 -8.13
CA ILE A 77 -12.52 -8.48 -8.71
C ILE A 77 -12.83 -9.71 -7.86
N LYS A 78 -12.69 -10.88 -8.42
CA LYS A 78 -12.83 -12.13 -7.67
C LYS A 78 -11.73 -12.22 -6.61
N LYS A 79 -12.09 -12.71 -5.43
CA LYS A 79 -11.17 -12.97 -4.33
C LYS A 79 -10.05 -13.92 -4.75
N HIS A 80 -8.78 -13.59 -4.43
CA HIS A 80 -7.63 -14.36 -4.86
C HIS A 80 -6.50 -14.37 -3.82
N LYS A 81 -5.50 -15.25 -4.04
CA LYS A 81 -4.28 -15.39 -3.22
C LYS A 81 -2.99 -15.03 -4.00
N LYS A 82 -3.13 -14.35 -5.13
CA LYS A 82 -2.01 -14.12 -6.08
C LYS A 82 -1.23 -12.83 -5.84
N GLY A 83 -1.54 -12.11 -4.76
CA GLY A 83 -0.83 -10.88 -4.40
C GLY A 83 -1.35 -9.59 -5.07
N PRO A 84 -0.82 -8.43 -4.66
CA PRO A 84 -1.31 -7.11 -5.11
C PRO A 84 -1.06 -6.86 -6.60
N VAL A 85 0.08 -7.29 -7.13
CA VAL A 85 0.40 -7.13 -8.57
C VAL A 85 -0.64 -7.82 -9.46
N PHE A 86 -1.12 -8.99 -9.06
CA PHE A 86 -2.18 -9.68 -9.79
C PHE A 86 -3.49 -8.87 -9.77
N ALA A 87 -3.84 -8.26 -8.63
CA ALA A 87 -5.02 -7.40 -8.54
C ALA A 87 -4.92 -6.20 -9.49
N ILE A 88 -3.77 -5.54 -9.52
CA ILE A 88 -3.51 -4.40 -10.40
C ILE A 88 -3.60 -4.82 -11.87
N LYS A 89 -3.03 -5.97 -12.23
CA LYS A 89 -3.13 -6.50 -13.60
C LYS A 89 -4.58 -6.73 -14.07
N GLN A 90 -5.52 -7.00 -13.14
CA GLN A 90 -6.95 -7.18 -13.51
C GLN A 90 -7.65 -5.86 -13.89
N ILE A 91 -7.02 -4.74 -13.60
CA ILE A 91 -7.57 -3.40 -13.86
C ILE A 91 -6.63 -2.56 -14.72
N TYR A 92 -5.73 -3.20 -15.47
CA TYR A 92 -4.69 -2.51 -16.24
C TYR A 92 -5.27 -1.45 -17.17
N ASP A 93 -6.41 -1.73 -17.81
CA ASP A 93 -7.09 -0.83 -18.74
C ASP A 93 -7.64 0.47 -18.07
N GLU A 94 -7.66 0.51 -16.74
CA GLU A 94 -8.08 1.70 -15.97
C GLU A 94 -6.88 2.58 -15.54
N ILE A 95 -5.67 2.11 -15.79
CA ILE A 95 -4.46 2.83 -15.46
C ILE A 95 -4.09 3.70 -16.65
N ASP A 96 -3.95 4.98 -16.40
CA ASP A 96 -3.51 5.94 -17.41
C ASP A 96 -1.99 5.93 -17.49
N ASP A 97 -1.46 5.42 -18.59
CA ASP A 97 -0.02 5.29 -18.83
C ASP A 97 0.73 6.64 -18.91
N GLU A 98 0.01 7.73 -19.13
CA GLU A 98 0.59 9.09 -19.17
C GLU A 98 0.68 9.74 -17.77
N ASN A 99 0.12 9.11 -16.75
CA ASN A 99 0.13 9.61 -15.39
C ASN A 99 1.10 8.86 -14.48
N GLU A 100 1.72 9.59 -13.56
CA GLU A 100 2.42 8.98 -12.44
C GLU A 100 1.46 8.14 -11.58
N VAL A 101 1.91 6.98 -11.14
CA VAL A 101 1.11 6.03 -10.37
C VAL A 101 1.79 5.73 -9.04
N ILE A 102 1.04 5.80 -7.95
CA ILE A 102 1.47 5.27 -6.66
C ILE A 102 0.61 4.04 -6.32
N VAL A 103 1.26 2.95 -5.98
CA VAL A 103 0.61 1.76 -5.42
C VAL A 103 0.86 1.73 -3.93
N ASN A 104 -0.18 1.80 -3.10
CA ASN A 104 -0.05 1.76 -1.65
C ASN A 104 -0.87 0.62 -1.04
N TYR A 105 -0.33 -0.10 -0.06
CA TYR A 105 -1.09 -1.11 0.67
C TYR A 105 -2.23 -0.47 1.48
N CYS A 106 -3.34 -1.20 1.58
CA CYS A 106 -4.55 -0.72 2.25
C CYS A 106 -4.48 -0.75 3.79
N ASP A 107 -3.36 -1.14 4.36
CA ASP A 107 -3.16 -1.34 5.81
C ASP A 107 -1.77 -0.93 6.30
N PHE A 108 -1.03 -0.18 5.51
CA PHE A 108 0.26 0.34 5.91
C PHE A 108 0.26 1.87 5.88
N GLY A 109 0.30 2.48 7.06
CA GLY A 109 0.44 3.92 7.23
C GLY A 109 1.91 4.33 7.31
N THR A 110 2.22 5.50 6.78
CA THR A 110 3.55 6.11 6.81
C THR A 110 3.44 7.54 7.31
N TYR A 111 4.33 7.93 8.20
CA TYR A 111 4.54 9.33 8.49
C TYR A 111 5.61 9.87 7.54
N TRP A 112 5.20 10.66 6.56
CA TRP A 112 6.07 11.14 5.50
C TRP A 112 5.72 12.55 5.00
N GLU A 113 6.70 13.19 4.39
CA GLU A 113 6.53 14.46 3.69
C GLU A 113 6.22 14.17 2.21
N TYR A 114 4.94 13.95 1.90
CA TYR A 114 4.47 13.51 0.58
C TYR A 114 5.01 14.36 -0.58
N ASN A 115 4.94 15.69 -0.46
CA ASN A 115 5.42 16.59 -1.49
C ASN A 115 6.95 16.52 -1.68
N SER A 116 7.69 16.29 -0.60
CA SER A 116 9.14 16.10 -0.65
C SER A 116 9.51 14.80 -1.35
N PHE A 117 8.74 13.74 -1.12
CA PHE A 117 8.91 12.47 -1.84
C PHE A 117 8.70 12.65 -3.36
N LEU A 118 7.62 13.33 -3.77
CA LEU A 118 7.34 13.60 -5.18
C LEU A 118 8.45 14.45 -5.81
N GLY A 119 8.83 15.54 -5.16
CA GLY A 119 9.92 16.40 -5.64
C GLY A 119 11.22 15.61 -5.81
N HIS A 120 11.61 14.85 -4.80
CA HIS A 120 12.81 14.02 -4.84
C HIS A 120 12.84 13.02 -6.02
N THR A 121 11.71 12.36 -6.28
CA THR A 121 11.59 11.39 -7.36
C THR A 121 11.69 12.06 -8.73
N ARG A 122 10.98 13.18 -8.90
CA ARG A 122 10.96 13.96 -10.15
C ARG A 122 12.27 14.64 -10.46
N ASP A 123 12.92 15.26 -9.47
CA ASP A 123 14.23 15.92 -9.62
C ASP A 123 15.32 14.94 -10.04
N ARG A 124 15.17 13.67 -9.71
CA ARG A 124 16.08 12.60 -10.12
C ARG A 124 15.73 11.99 -11.48
N ASN A 125 14.62 12.38 -12.07
CA ASN A 125 14.09 11.75 -13.29
C ASN A 125 14.06 10.22 -13.17
N ALA A 126 13.58 9.72 -12.01
CA ALA A 126 13.55 8.30 -11.70
C ALA A 126 12.34 7.62 -12.34
N ASP A 127 12.55 6.44 -12.93
CA ASP A 127 11.44 5.63 -13.51
C ASP A 127 10.52 5.04 -12.45
N GLY A 128 10.98 4.96 -11.19
CA GLY A 128 10.20 4.49 -10.07
C GLY A 128 10.88 4.77 -8.74
N ALA A 129 10.12 4.65 -7.66
CA ALA A 129 10.61 4.85 -6.31
C ALA A 129 9.96 3.87 -5.34
N VAL A 130 10.68 3.52 -4.29
CA VAL A 130 10.20 2.69 -3.19
C VAL A 130 10.40 3.45 -1.89
N VAL A 131 9.32 3.66 -1.14
CA VAL A 131 9.41 4.26 0.19
C VAL A 131 9.98 3.24 1.17
N ALA A 132 11.03 3.63 1.87
CA ALA A 132 11.73 2.75 2.79
C ALA A 132 11.86 3.38 4.18
N TYR A 133 11.96 2.52 5.19
CA TYR A 133 12.27 2.91 6.56
C TYR A 133 13.48 2.15 7.08
N LYS A 134 14.11 2.67 8.12
CA LYS A 134 15.24 2.06 8.81
C LYS A 134 14.98 2.06 10.32
N GLY A 135 15.52 1.07 11.04
CA GLY A 135 15.40 0.96 12.48
C GLY A 135 14.35 -0.08 12.92
N PHE A 136 13.96 -0.01 14.20
CA PHE A 136 13.08 -1.01 14.80
C PHE A 136 11.66 -0.96 14.21
N HIS A 137 11.19 -2.13 13.83
CA HIS A 137 9.78 -2.39 13.53
C HIS A 137 9.39 -3.77 14.09
N PRO A 138 8.16 -3.97 14.59
CA PRO A 138 7.76 -5.23 15.23
C PRO A 138 7.99 -6.50 14.39
N HIS A 139 7.93 -6.44 13.06
CA HIS A 139 8.22 -7.58 12.21
C HIS A 139 9.70 -8.05 12.27
N MET A 140 10.60 -7.18 12.74
CA MET A 140 12.02 -7.52 12.89
C MET A 140 12.29 -8.55 14.00
N ILE A 141 11.36 -8.70 14.96
CA ILE A 141 11.50 -9.63 16.10
C ILE A 141 11.42 -11.10 15.65
N LYS A 142 10.61 -11.37 14.61
CA LYS A 142 10.42 -12.72 14.07
C LYS A 142 10.95 -12.82 12.64
N SER A 143 10.31 -13.66 11.83
CA SER A 143 10.59 -13.73 10.40
C SER A 143 10.25 -12.42 9.71
N PRO A 144 11.13 -11.88 8.86
CA PRO A 144 10.87 -10.68 8.10
C PRO A 144 9.60 -10.83 7.23
N ASN A 145 8.81 -9.77 7.16
CA ASN A 145 7.57 -9.74 6.37
C ASN A 145 7.62 -8.80 5.17
N TYR A 146 8.66 -7.96 5.09
CA TYR A 146 8.85 -6.94 4.06
C TYR A 146 10.14 -7.17 3.28
N ALA A 147 10.24 -6.54 2.13
CA ALA A 147 11.47 -6.57 1.34
C ALA A 147 12.54 -5.69 1.98
N PHE A 148 13.79 -6.16 1.96
CA PHE A 148 14.96 -5.36 2.33
C PHE A 148 15.57 -4.71 1.09
N ILE A 149 16.13 -3.52 1.29
CA ILE A 149 16.61 -2.66 0.23
C ILE A 149 18.08 -2.34 0.46
N LYS A 150 18.89 -2.57 -0.58
CA LYS A 150 20.25 -2.07 -0.66
C LYS A 150 20.28 -0.83 -1.53
N GLU A 151 20.83 0.24 -1.02
CA GLU A 151 20.87 1.53 -1.72
C GLU A 151 22.30 2.12 -1.75
N ASN A 152 22.52 3.08 -2.64
CA ASN A 152 23.65 3.97 -2.62
C ASN A 152 23.22 5.38 -3.02
N LYS A 153 23.39 6.35 -2.14
CA LYS A 153 22.96 7.75 -2.31
C LYS A 153 21.47 7.83 -2.76
N GLN A 154 20.62 7.01 -2.13
CA GLN A 154 19.19 6.87 -2.41
C GLN A 154 18.84 6.30 -3.80
N TRP A 155 19.82 5.70 -4.50
CA TRP A 155 19.57 4.88 -5.67
C TRP A 155 19.44 3.41 -5.25
N LEU A 156 18.32 2.78 -5.66
CA LEU A 156 18.10 1.36 -5.44
C LEU A 156 19.17 0.54 -6.20
N LEU A 157 19.92 -0.29 -5.47
CA LEU A 157 20.89 -1.22 -6.06
C LEU A 157 20.35 -2.64 -6.11
N ASP A 158 19.61 -3.05 -5.06
CA ASP A 158 19.09 -4.39 -4.96
C ASP A 158 17.90 -4.43 -3.98
N ILE A 159 16.99 -5.40 -4.15
CA ILE A 159 15.85 -5.63 -3.29
C ILE A 159 15.63 -7.12 -3.08
N LYS A 160 15.47 -7.55 -1.82
CA LYS A 160 15.22 -8.95 -1.46
C LYS A 160 13.92 -9.10 -0.69
N GLU A 161 13.03 -9.91 -1.19
CA GLU A 161 11.75 -10.18 -0.52
C GLU A 161 11.95 -11.04 0.73
N LYS A 162 11.66 -10.47 1.91
CA LYS A 162 11.72 -11.14 3.24
C LYS A 162 13.10 -11.70 3.63
N GLU A 163 14.13 -11.25 3.00
CA GLU A 163 15.50 -11.71 3.25
C GLU A 163 16.41 -10.51 3.47
N PRO A 164 17.02 -10.34 4.66
CA PRO A 164 17.98 -9.27 4.91
C PRO A 164 19.31 -9.54 4.18
N PHE A 165 20.07 -8.48 3.92
CA PHE A 165 21.41 -8.57 3.34
C PHE A 165 22.47 -8.90 4.38
N THR A 166 22.20 -8.56 5.66
CA THR A 166 23.12 -8.75 6.80
C THR A 166 22.41 -9.35 8.00
N ASP A 167 23.14 -9.69 9.02
CA ASP A 167 22.58 -10.20 10.29
C ASP A 167 21.90 -9.10 11.13
N ASN A 168 22.23 -7.83 10.88
CA ASN A 168 21.63 -6.71 11.60
C ASN A 168 20.52 -6.03 10.80
N LYS A 169 19.33 -6.63 10.82
CA LYS A 169 18.14 -6.15 10.10
C LYS A 169 17.74 -4.72 10.42
N MET A 170 18.05 -4.22 11.64
CA MET A 170 17.65 -2.85 12.04
C MET A 170 18.52 -1.77 11.41
N GLU A 171 19.69 -2.15 10.89
CA GLU A 171 20.58 -1.23 10.17
C GLU A 171 20.33 -1.23 8.65
N GLU A 172 19.37 -2.02 8.18
CA GLU A 172 18.99 -2.09 6.78
C GLU A 172 17.71 -1.29 6.50
N TYR A 173 17.58 -0.82 5.29
CA TYR A 173 16.32 -0.27 4.81
C TYR A 173 15.35 -1.40 4.48
N ALA A 174 14.08 -1.21 4.84
CA ALA A 174 13.00 -2.10 4.45
C ALA A 174 11.88 -1.32 3.76
N SER A 175 11.26 -1.93 2.74
CA SER A 175 10.11 -1.34 2.05
C SER A 175 8.91 -1.25 2.99
N ASN A 176 8.16 -0.16 2.89
CA ASN A 176 6.94 0.04 3.67
C ASN A 176 5.64 -0.35 2.93
N GLY A 177 5.75 -0.81 1.69
CA GLY A 177 4.57 -1.21 0.91
C GLY A 177 3.93 -0.09 0.08
N THR A 178 4.69 0.99 -0.15
CA THR A 178 4.37 2.05 -1.11
C THR A 178 5.37 2.00 -2.24
#